data_e5a4012cb49acd7feb4c2e0a0cc21acb
#
_entry.id   e5a4012cb49acd7feb4c2e0a0cc21acb
#
_cell.length_a   1.000
_cell.length_b   1.000
_cell.length_c   1.000
_cell.angle_alpha   90.00
_cell.angle_beta   90.00
_cell.angle_gamma   90.00
#
_symmetry.space_group_name_H-M   'P 1'
#
loop_
_entity.id
_entity.type
_entity.pdbx_description
1 polymer ?
#
loop_
_entity_poly.entity_id
_entity_poly.type
_entity_poly.pdbx_seq_one_letter_code
_entity_poly.pdbx_strand_id
1 'polypeptide(L)'
;MSISIDKDKCIGCGKCRNVCPGTLIKMDENKKAYIKYPKDCWGCTSCIMECPVYAINFFLGADIGGMGSNVHTEKEGDILHWIINKPDGKTINIDINQKESNKY
;
A
#
# COMPACT_ATOMS: atom_id res chain seq x y z
N MET A 1 -6.60 7.89 -7.98
CA MET A 1 -6.37 6.91 -6.92
C MET A 1 -5.20 6.03 -7.33
N SER A 2 -4.16 5.93 -6.52
CA SER A 2 -2.95 5.22 -6.90
C SER A 2 -2.14 4.81 -5.67
N ILE A 3 -1.05 4.10 -5.92
CA ILE A 3 -0.08 3.73 -4.89
C ILE A 3 1.18 4.58 -5.04
N SER A 4 1.94 4.69 -3.95
CA SER A 4 3.30 5.21 -3.96
C SER A 4 4.25 4.16 -3.39
N ILE A 5 5.43 4.04 -3.97
CA ILE A 5 6.42 3.05 -3.56
C ILE A 5 7.64 3.78 -3.02
N ASP A 6 7.98 3.51 -1.75
CA ASP A 6 9.19 4.03 -1.13
C ASP A 6 10.37 3.17 -1.54
N LYS A 7 11.18 3.66 -2.47
CA LYS A 7 12.33 2.93 -3.01
C LYS A 7 13.40 2.65 -1.96
N ASP A 8 13.48 3.47 -0.92
CA ASP A 8 14.44 3.25 0.16
C ASP A 8 14.10 2.03 1.00
N LYS A 9 12.82 1.71 1.15
CA LYS A 9 12.35 0.51 1.86
C LYS A 9 12.29 -0.72 0.98
N CYS A 10 12.15 -0.55 -0.33
CA CYS A 10 11.98 -1.65 -1.29
C CYS A 10 13.23 -2.53 -1.33
N ILE A 11 13.04 -3.86 -1.23
CA ILE A 11 14.14 -4.85 -1.28
C ILE A 11 14.22 -5.57 -2.62
N GLY A 12 13.37 -5.22 -3.59
CA GLY A 12 13.43 -5.82 -4.92
C GLY A 12 12.91 -7.26 -5.01
N CYS A 13 12.04 -7.70 -4.08
CA CYS A 13 11.53 -9.08 -4.05
C CYS A 13 10.59 -9.42 -5.22
N GLY A 14 10.01 -8.43 -5.87
CA GLY A 14 9.13 -8.62 -7.02
C GLY A 14 7.74 -9.15 -6.73
N LYS A 15 7.35 -9.31 -5.47
CA LYS A 15 6.02 -9.80 -5.11
C LYS A 15 4.89 -8.88 -5.57
N CYS A 16 5.08 -7.56 -5.42
CA CYS A 16 4.10 -6.57 -5.87
C CYS A 16 3.88 -6.63 -7.39
N ARG A 17 4.95 -6.81 -8.15
CA ARG A 17 4.87 -6.95 -9.60
C ARG A 17 4.06 -8.18 -10.00
N ASN A 18 4.25 -9.29 -9.28
CA ASN A 18 3.59 -10.56 -9.59
C ASN A 18 2.09 -10.55 -9.30
N VAL A 19 1.65 -9.75 -8.31
CA VAL A 19 0.25 -9.74 -7.90
C VAL A 19 -0.57 -8.62 -8.54
N CYS A 20 0.08 -7.66 -9.20
CA CYS A 20 -0.64 -6.55 -9.83
C CYS A 20 -1.48 -7.06 -11.02
N PRO A 21 -2.81 -6.99 -10.96
CA PRO A 21 -3.67 -7.55 -12.01
C PRO A 21 -3.51 -6.84 -13.36
N GLY A 22 -3.16 -5.55 -13.34
CA GLY A 22 -2.93 -4.78 -14.56
C GLY A 22 -1.49 -4.80 -15.05
N THR A 23 -0.60 -5.53 -14.40
CA THR A 23 0.85 -5.56 -14.68
C THR A 23 1.48 -4.17 -14.77
N LEU A 24 1.06 -3.28 -13.87
CA LEU A 24 1.45 -1.87 -13.88
C LEU A 24 2.79 -1.63 -13.18
N ILE A 25 3.22 -2.55 -12.31
CA ILE A 25 4.44 -2.42 -11.53
C ILE A 25 5.60 -3.08 -12.26
N LYS A 26 6.70 -2.34 -12.40
CA LYS A 26 7.92 -2.79 -13.05
C LYS A 26 9.10 -2.64 -12.08
N MET A 27 10.21 -3.31 -12.39
CA MET A 27 11.44 -3.17 -11.62
C MET A 27 12.40 -2.25 -12.38
N ASP A 28 13.07 -1.34 -11.67
CA ASP A 28 14.05 -0.44 -12.27
C ASP A 28 15.45 -1.08 -12.33
N GLU A 29 16.43 -0.29 -12.79
CA GLU A 29 17.82 -0.75 -12.93
C GLU A 29 18.44 -1.15 -11.59
N ASN A 30 17.99 -0.54 -10.51
CA ASN A 30 18.46 -0.81 -9.14
C ASN A 30 17.67 -1.93 -8.46
N LYS A 31 16.85 -2.66 -9.21
CA LYS A 31 15.97 -3.74 -8.73
C LYS A 31 14.96 -3.23 -7.69
N LYS A 32 14.52 -1.98 -7.84
CA LYS A 32 13.47 -1.39 -7.02
C LYS A 32 12.17 -1.32 -7.81
N ALA A 33 11.06 -1.53 -7.14
CA ALA A 33 9.75 -1.48 -7.79
C ALA A 33 9.32 -0.04 -8.04
N TYR A 34 8.63 0.18 -9.16
CA TYR A 34 7.95 1.45 -9.44
C TYR A 34 6.67 1.16 -10.22
N ILE A 35 5.70 2.06 -10.10
CA ILE A 35 4.48 1.96 -10.89
C ILE A 35 4.66 2.75 -12.18
N LYS A 36 4.56 2.05 -13.32
CA LYS A 36 4.79 2.65 -14.65
C LYS A 36 3.58 3.45 -15.12
N TYR A 37 2.39 2.97 -14.82
CA TYR A 37 1.13 3.58 -15.27
C TYR A 37 0.23 3.86 -14.07
N PRO A 38 0.54 4.88 -13.25
CA PRO A 38 -0.23 5.12 -12.01
C PRO A 38 -1.70 5.48 -12.26
N LYS A 39 -2.00 6.07 -13.42
CA LYS A 39 -3.38 6.42 -13.77
C LYS A 39 -4.24 5.21 -14.05
N ASP A 40 -3.64 4.07 -14.40
CA ASP A 40 -4.35 2.83 -14.68
C ASP A 40 -4.51 1.94 -13.46
N CYS A 41 -4.03 2.38 -12.31
CA CYS A 41 -4.11 1.62 -11.06
C CYS A 41 -5.57 1.43 -10.63
N TRP A 42 -5.94 0.16 -10.38
CA TRP A 42 -7.31 -0.20 -9.99
C TRP A 42 -7.62 0.05 -8.53
N GLY A 43 -6.60 0.30 -7.71
CA GLY A 43 -6.79 0.46 -6.27
C GLY A 43 -7.11 -0.85 -5.54
N CYS A 44 -6.72 -1.99 -6.08
CA CYS A 44 -7.03 -3.30 -5.50
C CYS A 44 -6.24 -3.61 -4.22
N THR A 45 -5.14 -2.88 -3.97
CA THR A 45 -4.25 -2.99 -2.80
C THR A 45 -3.51 -4.31 -2.64
N SER A 46 -3.55 -5.21 -3.62
CA SER A 46 -2.84 -6.50 -3.55
C SER A 46 -1.34 -6.32 -3.35
N CYS A 47 -0.73 -5.34 -4.03
CA CYS A 47 0.69 -5.05 -3.89
C CYS A 47 1.05 -4.61 -2.47
N ILE A 48 0.18 -3.82 -1.83
CA ILE A 48 0.39 -3.35 -0.45
C ILE A 48 0.39 -4.53 0.52
N MET A 49 -0.55 -5.45 0.34
CA MET A 49 -0.67 -6.64 1.19
C MET A 49 0.49 -7.62 1.00
N GLU A 50 1.08 -7.66 -0.20
CA GLU A 50 2.18 -8.58 -0.50
C GLU A 50 3.56 -8.04 -0.13
N CYS A 51 3.71 -6.72 0.04
CA CYS A 51 5.01 -6.13 0.33
C CYS A 51 5.47 -6.50 1.75
N PRO A 52 6.59 -7.27 1.89
CA PRO A 52 7.02 -7.72 3.22
C PRO A 52 7.69 -6.63 4.06
N VAL A 53 8.10 -5.54 3.44
CA VAL A 53 8.81 -4.42 4.10
C VAL A 53 7.98 -3.15 4.16
N TYR A 54 6.69 -3.23 3.80
CA TYR A 54 5.74 -2.12 3.87
C TYR A 54 6.21 -0.88 3.10
N ALA A 55 6.79 -1.10 1.93
CA ALA A 55 7.32 -0.03 1.09
C ALA A 55 6.24 0.66 0.25
N ILE A 56 5.04 0.11 0.19
CA ILE A 56 3.97 0.59 -0.68
C ILE A 56 2.84 1.20 0.15
N ASN A 57 2.48 2.43 -0.18
CA ASN A 57 1.36 3.15 0.43
C ASN A 57 0.27 3.39 -0.60
N PHE A 58 -0.99 3.33 -0.17
CA PHE A 58 -2.12 3.72 -0.98
C PHE A 58 -2.36 5.22 -0.82
N PHE A 59 -2.34 5.95 -1.93
CA PHE A 59 -2.56 7.40 -1.91
C PHE A 59 -4.06 7.70 -1.88
N LEU A 60 -4.49 8.38 -0.84
CA LEU A 60 -5.89 8.78 -0.64
C LEU A 60 -6.07 10.20 -1.15
N GLY A 61 -6.43 10.32 -2.41
CA GLY A 61 -6.62 11.63 -3.04
C GLY A 61 -7.92 12.32 -2.63
N ALA A 62 -8.07 13.57 -3.08
CA ALA A 62 -9.27 14.35 -2.80
C ALA A 62 -10.52 13.75 -3.43
N ASP A 63 -10.38 12.99 -4.51
CA ASP A 63 -11.47 12.31 -5.20
C ASP A 63 -12.19 11.27 -4.34
N ILE A 64 -11.50 10.72 -3.33
CA ILE A 64 -12.09 9.75 -2.39
C ILE A 64 -12.16 10.31 -0.96
N GLY A 65 -11.99 11.62 -0.80
CA GLY A 65 -12.08 12.28 0.50
C GLY A 65 -10.86 12.14 1.40
N GLY A 66 -9.76 11.61 0.88
CA GLY A 66 -8.55 11.39 1.68
C GLY A 66 -7.63 12.60 1.81
N MET A 67 -7.84 13.62 1.01
CA MET A 67 -7.14 14.92 1.05
C MET A 67 -5.61 14.80 0.96
N GLY A 68 -5.11 13.78 0.28
CA GLY A 68 -3.67 13.57 0.11
C GLY A 68 -3.02 12.71 1.18
N SER A 69 -3.80 12.04 2.01
CA SER A 69 -3.30 11.08 2.99
C SER A 69 -2.75 9.83 2.31
N ASN A 70 -1.86 9.12 3.01
CA ASN A 70 -1.35 7.81 2.58
C ASN A 70 -1.75 6.75 3.61
N VAL A 71 -2.06 5.56 3.13
CA VAL A 71 -2.35 4.43 4.01
C VAL A 71 -1.53 3.21 3.61
N HIS A 72 -1.04 2.49 4.61
CA HIS A 72 -0.48 1.16 4.41
C HIS A 72 -0.93 0.26 5.57
N THR A 73 -0.76 -1.04 5.40
CA THR A 73 -1.13 -2.02 6.42
C THR A 73 0.09 -2.78 6.89
N GLU A 74 0.10 -3.11 8.18
CA GLU A 74 1.11 -3.97 8.79
C GLU A 74 0.39 -5.09 9.52
N LYS A 75 0.81 -6.32 9.30
CA LYS A 75 0.19 -7.49 9.92
C LYS A 75 1.05 -8.00 11.06
N GLU A 76 0.44 -8.15 12.24
CA GLU A 76 1.09 -8.70 13.41
C GLU A 76 0.19 -9.80 14.01
N GLY A 77 0.53 -11.07 13.73
CA GLY A 77 -0.30 -12.20 14.14
C GLY A 77 -1.71 -12.11 13.55
N ASP A 78 -2.71 -12.01 14.41
CA ASP A 78 -4.12 -11.89 14.00
C ASP A 78 -4.59 -10.45 13.90
N ILE A 79 -3.72 -9.49 14.21
CA ILE A 79 -4.05 -8.06 14.19
C ILE A 79 -3.53 -7.45 12.89
N LEU A 80 -4.41 -6.77 12.18
CA LEU A 80 -4.06 -5.98 11.01
C LEU A 80 -4.10 -4.51 11.41
N HIS A 81 -2.96 -3.84 11.30
CA HIS A 81 -2.83 -2.42 11.61
C HIS A 81 -2.97 -1.60 10.33
N TRP A 82 -3.93 -0.69 10.31
CA TRP A 82 -4.07 0.29 9.25
C TRP A 82 -3.42 1.59 9.71
N ILE A 83 -2.38 2.02 9.02
CA ILE A 83 -1.62 3.21 9.39
C ILE A 83 -1.86 4.27 8.32
N ILE A 84 -2.53 5.35 8.71
CA ILE A 84 -2.91 6.45 7.82
C ILE A 84 -2.07 7.67 8.18
N ASN A 85 -1.26 8.13 7.24
CA ASN A 85 -0.44 9.33 7.41
C ASN A 85 -1.15 10.51 6.74
N LYS A 86 -1.59 11.46 7.56
CA LYS A 86 -2.27 12.66 7.06
C LYS A 86 -1.28 13.69 6.54
N PRO A 87 -1.71 14.57 5.60
CA PRO A 87 -0.81 15.61 5.05
C PRO A 87 -0.35 16.64 6.09
N ASP A 88 -1.03 16.76 7.23
CA ASP A 88 -0.64 17.65 8.33
C ASP A 88 0.42 17.04 9.26
N GLY A 89 0.88 15.83 8.97
CA GLY A 89 1.88 15.12 9.76
C GLY A 89 1.31 14.21 10.84
N LYS A 90 0.00 14.20 11.03
CA LYS A 90 -0.65 13.33 12.02
C LYS A 90 -0.81 11.91 11.47
N THR A 91 -0.73 10.92 12.36
CA THR A 91 -0.87 9.51 12.01
C THR A 91 -2.06 8.92 12.76
N ILE A 92 -2.93 8.22 12.05
CA ILE A 92 -4.07 7.49 12.61
C ILE A 92 -3.79 6.00 12.49
N ASN A 93 -3.93 5.27 13.60
CA ASN A 93 -3.79 3.81 13.61
C ASN A 93 -5.15 3.19 13.88
N ILE A 94 -5.52 2.22 13.03
CA ILE A 94 -6.74 1.42 13.18
C ILE A 94 -6.31 -0.03 13.28
N ASP A 95 -6.60 -0.68 14.40
CA ASP A 95 -6.25 -2.07 14.64
C ASP A 95 -7.47 -2.96 14.45
N ILE A 96 -7.35 -3.97 13.61
CA ILE A 96 -8.44 -4.91 13.31
C ILE A 96 -7.99 -6.32 13.69
N ASN A 97 -8.75 -6.96 14.57
CA ASN A 97 -8.54 -8.38 14.87
C ASN A 97 -9.21 -9.21 13.77
N GLN A 98 -8.41 -9.86 12.94
CA GLN A 98 -8.91 -10.62 11.79
C GLN A 98 -9.74 -11.83 12.18
N LYS A 99 -9.52 -12.41 13.38
CA LYS A 99 -10.37 -13.50 13.87
C LYS A 99 -11.79 -13.05 14.17
N GLU A 100 -11.98 -11.77 14.42
CA GLU A 100 -13.27 -11.18 14.77
C GLU A 100 -13.85 -10.32 13.64
N SER A 101 -13.27 -10.38 12.45
CA SER A 101 -13.65 -9.52 11.33
C SER A 101 -15.10 -9.68 10.89
N ASN A 102 -15.71 -10.84 11.13
CA ASN A 102 -17.12 -11.13 10.79
C ASN A 102 -18.09 -10.90 11.97
N LYS A 103 -17.62 -10.38 13.08
CA LYS A 103 -18.49 -10.05 14.22
C LYS A 103 -18.94 -8.59 14.12
N TYR A 104 -20.21 -8.39 14.31
CA TYR A 104 -20.84 -7.06 14.25
C TYR A 104 -21.34 -6.64 15.60
#